data_ba4e264aa376fdfaa0725f1ca1918563
#
_entry.id   ba4e264aa376fdfaa0725f1ca1918563
#
_cell.length_a   1.000
_cell.length_b   1.000
_cell.length_c   1.000
_cell.angle_alpha   90.00
_cell.angle_beta   90.00
_cell.angle_gamma   90.00
#
_symmetry.space_group_name_H-M   'P 1'
#
loop_
_entity.id
_entity.type
_entity.pdbx_description
1 polymer ?
#
loop_
_entity_poly.entity_id
_entity_poly.type
_entity_poly.pdbx_seq_one_letter_code
_entity_poly.pdbx_strand_id
1 'polypeptide(L)'
;MNREMIIVLDFGGQYNQLIARRVRECSVYCEVHPYDMSLEKIKEMNAKGIIFTGGPDVVFEDGAPRCSKEIFELGIPVLGICYGAQLMSYLLDGVVKKAVVSEYGHTEVDVDTSSKLFEGVSSKTVCWMSHGVYIAEVPAGFRITAHTDSCPVAGMECPEKNFYAVQFHPEVVHTKEGTRMLSNFVYNVCGCSGDWKMDSFVDTTIKALREKIGNGKVLCALSGGVDSSVAAVMLSKAIGKQLTCVFVDHGLLRKNEGDEVEAVFGPEGAYDLNFIRVNAQERFYARLKGVEEPEAKRKIIGEEFIRVFEEEAKKIGAVDYLVQGTIYPDVIESGLGKSAVIKSHHNVGGLPEHVDFKEMVEPLRLLFKDEVRKAGLELGIPEYLVFRQPFPGPGLGVRIIGEVTADKVRIVQDADAIYREEIAKAGVDKNLGQYFAALTNMRSVGCMGDERTYDYAVALRAVLTSDFMTAESAQIPWEVLGKVTSRIVNEVKGVNRVLYDCTGKPPATIEFE
;
A
#
# COMPACT_ATOMS: atom_id res chain seq x y z
N MET A 1 -22.45 -9.12 10.95
CA MET A 1 -21.88 -10.47 10.75
C MET A 1 -20.87 -10.73 11.84
N ASN A 2 -20.95 -11.86 12.56
CA ASN A 2 -19.88 -12.28 13.47
C ASN A 2 -18.72 -12.79 12.60
N ARG A 3 -17.81 -11.90 12.28
CA ARG A 3 -16.58 -12.17 11.52
C ARG A 3 -15.48 -12.46 12.53
N GLU A 4 -14.69 -13.49 12.30
CA GLU A 4 -13.49 -13.73 13.13
C GLU A 4 -12.51 -12.57 12.94
N MET A 5 -11.98 -12.05 14.05
CA MET A 5 -11.15 -10.85 14.01
C MET A 5 -9.99 -10.90 14.99
N ILE A 6 -8.85 -10.39 14.54
CA ILE A 6 -7.67 -10.09 15.38
C ILE A 6 -7.57 -8.58 15.56
N ILE A 7 -7.40 -8.10 16.78
CA ILE A 7 -7.07 -6.71 17.06
C ILE A 7 -5.54 -6.56 17.08
N VAL A 8 -5.03 -5.57 16.36
CA VAL A 8 -3.62 -5.17 16.40
C VAL A 8 -3.55 -3.85 17.14
N LEU A 9 -2.92 -3.82 18.32
CA LEU A 9 -2.71 -2.59 19.08
C LEU A 9 -1.37 -1.98 18.70
N ASP A 10 -1.43 -0.73 18.23
CA ASP A 10 -0.28 0.01 17.70
C ASP A 10 0.42 0.82 18.81
N PHE A 11 1.66 0.45 19.10
CA PHE A 11 2.55 1.13 20.05
C PHE A 11 3.56 2.05 19.36
N GLY A 12 3.30 2.48 18.12
CA GLY A 12 4.13 3.41 17.37
C GLY A 12 5.25 2.75 16.55
N GLY A 13 5.18 1.42 16.35
CA GLY A 13 6.15 0.68 15.57
C GLY A 13 6.03 0.93 14.06
N GLN A 14 7.15 0.80 13.35
CA GLN A 14 7.19 0.98 11.89
C GLN A 14 6.46 -0.13 11.11
N TYR A 15 6.25 -1.30 11.73
CA TYR A 15 5.76 -2.50 11.05
C TYR A 15 4.32 -2.88 11.39
N ASN A 16 3.53 -1.99 12.01
CA ASN A 16 2.14 -2.23 12.39
C ASN A 16 1.27 -2.67 11.20
N GLN A 17 1.41 -2.01 10.05
CA GLN A 17 0.72 -2.37 8.81
C GLN A 17 1.14 -3.74 8.27
N LEU A 18 2.43 -4.12 8.42
CA LEU A 18 2.92 -5.42 8.01
C LEU A 18 2.32 -6.53 8.87
N ILE A 19 2.20 -6.33 10.18
CA ILE A 19 1.54 -7.29 11.09
C ILE A 19 0.10 -7.52 10.63
N ALA A 20 -0.66 -6.44 10.42
CA ALA A 20 -2.04 -6.52 9.94
C ALA A 20 -2.14 -7.25 8.59
N ARG A 21 -1.24 -6.94 7.65
CA ARG A 21 -1.18 -7.60 6.35
C ARG A 21 -0.91 -9.10 6.48
N ARG A 22 0.04 -9.52 7.34
CA ARG A 22 0.33 -10.95 7.57
C ARG A 22 -0.88 -11.70 8.15
N VAL A 23 -1.63 -11.08 9.06
CA VAL A 23 -2.89 -11.66 9.57
C VAL A 23 -3.91 -11.83 8.43
N ARG A 24 -4.05 -10.82 7.55
CA ARG A 24 -4.94 -10.89 6.38
C ARG A 24 -4.51 -11.96 5.36
N GLU A 25 -3.21 -12.17 5.19
CA GLU A 25 -2.67 -13.26 4.38
C GLU A 25 -3.04 -14.65 4.93
N CYS A 26 -3.32 -14.76 6.22
CA CYS A 26 -3.93 -15.94 6.84
C CYS A 26 -5.47 -16.01 6.65
N SER A 27 -6.04 -15.25 5.74
CA SER A 27 -7.50 -15.20 5.52
C SER A 27 -8.31 -14.88 6.79
N VAL A 28 -7.76 -14.08 7.69
CA VAL A 28 -8.44 -13.61 8.91
C VAL A 28 -8.51 -12.09 8.93
N TYR A 29 -9.68 -11.57 9.23
CA TYR A 29 -9.88 -10.12 9.33
C TYR A 29 -9.13 -9.56 10.53
N CYS A 30 -8.53 -8.37 10.38
CA CYS A 30 -7.92 -7.66 11.50
C CYS A 30 -8.11 -6.15 11.37
N GLU A 31 -8.06 -5.48 12.50
CA GLU A 31 -8.06 -4.01 12.59
C GLU A 31 -6.90 -3.54 13.44
N VAL A 32 -6.29 -2.42 13.03
CA VAL A 32 -5.24 -1.73 13.78
C VAL A 32 -5.90 -0.63 14.61
N HIS A 33 -5.63 -0.62 15.90
CA HIS A 33 -6.17 0.37 16.85
C HIS A 33 -5.06 0.97 17.70
N PRO A 34 -5.24 2.19 18.24
CA PRO A 34 -4.29 2.77 19.19
C PRO A 34 -4.12 1.89 20.44
N TYR A 35 -2.94 1.92 21.01
CA TYR A 35 -2.59 1.16 22.22
C TYR A 35 -3.46 1.47 23.44
N ASP A 36 -4.05 2.66 23.51
CA ASP A 36 -4.92 3.16 24.59
C ASP A 36 -6.40 2.89 24.36
N MET A 37 -6.72 2.00 23.42
CA MET A 37 -8.11 1.58 23.17
C MET A 37 -8.77 1.06 24.43
N SER A 38 -10.01 1.49 24.70
CA SER A 38 -10.72 1.09 25.93
C SER A 38 -11.05 -0.40 25.95
N LEU A 39 -11.04 -1.00 27.13
CA LEU A 39 -11.35 -2.40 27.34
C LEU A 39 -12.79 -2.75 26.94
N GLU A 40 -13.74 -1.82 27.14
CA GLU A 40 -15.12 -1.96 26.74
C GLU A 40 -15.22 -2.16 25.24
N LYS A 41 -14.50 -1.35 24.47
CA LYS A 41 -14.50 -1.44 23.01
C LYS A 41 -13.84 -2.73 22.52
N ILE A 42 -12.75 -3.17 23.17
CA ILE A 42 -12.13 -4.47 22.87
C ILE A 42 -13.12 -5.61 23.08
N LYS A 43 -13.88 -5.59 24.18
CA LYS A 43 -14.92 -6.60 24.47
C LYS A 43 -16.04 -6.58 23.44
N GLU A 44 -16.53 -5.39 23.06
CA GLU A 44 -17.58 -5.23 22.04
C GLU A 44 -17.19 -5.81 20.69
N MET A 45 -15.92 -5.71 20.32
CA MET A 45 -15.40 -6.24 19.06
C MET A 45 -15.32 -7.76 19.02
N ASN A 46 -15.42 -8.44 20.15
CA ASN A 46 -15.41 -9.91 20.27
C ASN A 46 -14.24 -10.57 19.49
N ALA A 47 -13.03 -10.00 19.64
CA ALA A 47 -11.84 -10.46 18.93
C ALA A 47 -11.42 -11.87 19.37
N LYS A 48 -10.89 -12.66 18.43
CA LYS A 48 -10.31 -13.98 18.66
C LYS A 48 -8.89 -13.93 19.24
N GLY A 49 -8.21 -12.81 19.02
CA GLY A 49 -6.86 -12.59 19.53
C GLY A 49 -6.45 -11.13 19.46
N ILE A 50 -5.39 -10.79 20.17
CA ILE A 50 -4.82 -9.45 20.22
C ILE A 50 -3.32 -9.57 19.91
N ILE A 51 -2.80 -8.68 19.05
CA ILE A 51 -1.36 -8.57 18.78
C ILE A 51 -0.91 -7.18 19.24
N PHE A 52 0.12 -7.14 20.09
CA PHE A 52 0.83 -5.92 20.46
C PHE A 52 1.99 -5.71 19.50
N THR A 53 2.07 -4.56 18.86
CA THR A 53 3.13 -4.26 17.89
C THR A 53 4.46 -3.94 18.56
N GLY A 54 5.51 -3.81 17.76
CA GLY A 54 6.73 -3.14 18.16
C GLY A 54 6.50 -1.65 18.44
N GLY A 55 7.48 -0.98 18.99
CA GLY A 55 7.48 0.46 19.28
C GLY A 55 8.88 0.99 19.48
N PRO A 56 9.11 2.32 19.32
CA PRO A 56 10.42 2.93 19.47
C PRO A 56 10.83 3.20 20.93
N ASP A 57 9.87 3.15 21.84
CA ASP A 57 10.05 3.57 23.22
C ASP A 57 10.60 2.45 24.13
N VAL A 58 10.97 2.82 25.35
CA VAL A 58 11.44 1.90 26.39
C VAL A 58 10.33 1.74 27.42
N VAL A 59 9.85 0.50 27.64
CA VAL A 59 8.63 0.22 28.41
C VAL A 59 8.62 0.74 29.86
N PHE A 60 9.76 0.92 30.48
CA PHE A 60 9.88 1.42 31.85
C PHE A 60 10.17 2.92 31.96
N GLU A 61 10.36 3.65 30.85
CA GLU A 61 10.54 5.09 30.85
C GLU A 61 9.19 5.82 30.98
N ASP A 62 9.23 7.04 31.54
CA ASP A 62 8.04 7.86 31.71
C ASP A 62 7.51 8.32 30.34
N GLY A 63 6.19 8.24 30.17
CA GLY A 63 5.53 8.59 28.92
C GLY A 63 5.51 7.50 27.85
N ALA A 64 6.15 6.36 28.09
CA ALA A 64 6.09 5.22 27.17
C ALA A 64 4.63 4.76 26.96
N PRO A 65 4.23 4.40 25.71
CA PRO A 65 2.88 3.94 25.41
C PRO A 65 2.58 2.62 26.12
N ARG A 66 1.56 2.60 26.96
CA ARG A 66 1.16 1.40 27.72
C ARG A 66 -0.35 1.22 27.65
N CYS A 67 -0.80 -0.01 27.46
CA CYS A 67 -2.21 -0.38 27.61
C CYS A 67 -2.52 -0.73 29.06
N SER A 68 -3.80 -0.86 29.37
CA SER A 68 -4.26 -1.31 30.69
C SER A 68 -3.84 -2.77 30.96
N LYS A 69 -3.38 -3.08 32.19
CA LYS A 69 -3.00 -4.43 32.61
C LYS A 69 -4.21 -5.41 32.56
N GLU A 70 -5.41 -4.89 32.77
CA GLU A 70 -6.64 -5.66 32.75
C GLU A 70 -6.96 -6.28 31.37
N ILE A 71 -6.25 -5.90 30.31
CA ILE A 71 -6.36 -6.53 28.99
C ILE A 71 -6.03 -8.03 29.05
N PHE A 72 -5.11 -8.42 29.95
CA PHE A 72 -4.74 -9.82 30.18
C PHE A 72 -5.78 -10.62 30.97
N GLU A 73 -6.81 -9.96 31.51
CA GLU A 73 -7.93 -10.60 32.22
C GLU A 73 -9.13 -10.86 31.30
N LEU A 74 -9.07 -10.41 30.03
CA LEU A 74 -10.17 -10.57 29.08
C LEU A 74 -10.35 -12.02 28.58
N GLY A 75 -9.40 -12.91 28.84
CA GLY A 75 -9.43 -14.28 28.35
C GLY A 75 -9.19 -14.41 26.84
N ILE A 76 -8.71 -13.36 26.20
CA ILE A 76 -8.37 -13.31 24.77
C ILE A 76 -6.89 -13.66 24.60
N PRO A 77 -6.51 -14.54 23.66
CA PRO A 77 -5.12 -14.80 23.33
C PRO A 77 -4.34 -13.53 22.97
N VAL A 78 -3.10 -13.38 23.48
CA VAL A 78 -2.26 -12.22 23.22
C VAL A 78 -0.90 -12.63 22.67
N LEU A 79 -0.46 -12.00 21.58
CA LEU A 79 0.91 -12.08 21.05
C LEU A 79 1.59 -10.72 21.19
N GLY A 80 2.71 -10.65 21.92
CA GLY A 80 3.57 -9.48 21.98
C GLY A 80 4.74 -9.58 20.99
N ILE A 81 4.99 -8.55 20.21
CA ILE A 81 6.11 -8.45 19.26
C ILE A 81 7.04 -7.31 19.68
N CYS A 82 8.33 -7.59 19.86
CA CYS A 82 9.38 -6.63 20.20
C CYS A 82 9.00 -5.77 21.43
N TYR A 83 8.66 -4.49 21.26
CA TYR A 83 8.14 -3.65 22.33
C TYR A 83 6.92 -4.28 23.03
N GLY A 84 6.00 -4.87 22.26
CA GLY A 84 4.82 -5.55 22.81
C GLY A 84 5.17 -6.76 23.69
N ALA A 85 6.24 -7.47 23.37
CA ALA A 85 6.77 -8.54 24.23
C ALA A 85 7.32 -8.00 25.55
N GLN A 86 8.10 -6.93 25.48
CA GLN A 86 8.65 -6.25 26.65
C GLN A 86 7.55 -5.66 27.52
N LEU A 87 6.52 -5.06 26.91
CA LEU A 87 5.36 -4.50 27.61
C LEU A 87 4.56 -5.61 28.32
N MET A 88 4.31 -6.75 27.68
CA MET A 88 3.66 -7.89 28.30
C MET A 88 4.45 -8.35 29.53
N SER A 89 5.76 -8.51 29.40
CA SER A 89 6.63 -8.90 30.51
C SER A 89 6.58 -7.86 31.64
N TYR A 90 6.71 -6.58 31.33
CA TYR A 90 6.71 -5.48 32.30
C TYR A 90 5.38 -5.38 33.08
N LEU A 91 4.24 -5.45 32.37
CA LEU A 91 2.91 -5.37 33.00
C LEU A 91 2.57 -6.60 33.85
N LEU A 92 3.18 -7.75 33.57
CA LEU A 92 2.96 -9.00 34.29
C LEU A 92 4.06 -9.29 35.33
N ASP A 93 4.81 -8.25 35.73
CA ASP A 93 5.81 -8.27 36.79
C ASP A 93 7.09 -9.06 36.46
N GLY A 94 7.43 -9.21 35.15
CA GLY A 94 8.72 -9.64 34.67
C GLY A 94 9.75 -8.52 34.70
N VAL A 95 11.01 -8.84 34.37
CA VAL A 95 12.12 -7.87 34.43
C VAL A 95 12.60 -7.52 33.04
N VAL A 96 12.55 -6.24 32.70
CA VAL A 96 13.02 -5.69 31.40
C VAL A 96 14.22 -4.76 31.67
N LYS A 97 15.29 -4.90 30.88
CA LYS A 97 16.56 -4.16 31.06
C LYS A 97 17.08 -3.62 29.72
N LYS A 98 17.88 -2.54 29.80
CA LYS A 98 18.70 -2.09 28.67
C LYS A 98 19.78 -3.12 28.37
N ALA A 99 19.97 -3.44 27.12
CA ALA A 99 20.99 -4.40 26.69
C ALA A 99 22.38 -3.77 26.75
N VAL A 100 23.37 -4.58 27.14
CA VAL A 100 24.78 -4.20 27.04
C VAL A 100 25.23 -4.26 25.59
N VAL A 101 24.73 -5.26 24.85
CA VAL A 101 24.94 -5.41 23.42
C VAL A 101 23.56 -5.47 22.77
N SER A 102 23.29 -4.49 21.89
CA SER A 102 22.05 -4.44 21.12
C SER A 102 22.10 -5.40 19.96
N GLU A 103 20.93 -5.92 19.54
CA GLU A 103 20.81 -6.79 18.37
C GLU A 103 20.04 -6.06 17.26
N TYR A 104 20.69 -5.92 16.10
CA TYR A 104 20.11 -5.33 14.89
C TYR A 104 20.44 -6.18 13.67
N GLY A 105 19.42 -6.51 12.89
CA GLY A 105 19.58 -7.26 11.65
C GLY A 105 19.30 -8.76 11.79
N HIS A 106 19.90 -9.55 10.89
CA HIS A 106 19.73 -11.00 10.85
C HIS A 106 20.45 -11.67 12.03
N THR A 107 19.70 -12.38 12.84
CA THR A 107 20.24 -13.12 14.00
C THR A 107 19.71 -14.54 13.99
N GLU A 108 20.59 -15.53 14.23
CA GLU A 108 20.19 -16.92 14.45
C GLU A 108 19.54 -17.05 15.82
N VAL A 109 18.37 -17.67 15.87
CA VAL A 109 17.55 -17.85 17.06
C VAL A 109 17.29 -19.33 17.26
N ASP A 110 17.59 -19.82 18.46
CA ASP A 110 17.19 -21.18 18.89
C ASP A 110 15.74 -21.11 19.43
N VAL A 111 14.87 -21.98 18.92
CA VAL A 111 13.44 -22.01 19.28
C VAL A 111 13.03 -23.39 19.81
N ASP A 112 12.15 -23.41 20.80
CA ASP A 112 11.49 -24.61 21.31
C ASP A 112 10.28 -24.93 20.42
N THR A 113 10.46 -25.92 19.55
CA THR A 113 9.43 -26.37 18.60
C THR A 113 8.22 -27.05 19.26
N SER A 114 8.25 -27.30 20.58
CA SER A 114 7.09 -27.76 21.33
C SER A 114 6.05 -26.66 21.61
N SER A 115 6.43 -25.40 21.44
CA SER A 115 5.52 -24.25 21.51
C SER A 115 4.56 -24.27 20.32
N LYS A 116 3.27 -24.02 20.59
CA LYS A 116 2.27 -23.84 19.51
C LYS A 116 2.65 -22.74 18.52
N LEU A 117 3.34 -21.70 18.98
CA LEU A 117 3.79 -20.59 18.12
C LEU A 117 4.85 -21.05 17.13
N PHE A 118 5.69 -22.01 17.52
CA PHE A 118 6.81 -22.51 16.71
C PHE A 118 6.55 -23.88 16.08
N GLU A 119 5.31 -24.32 16.03
CA GLU A 119 4.94 -25.58 15.38
C GLU A 119 5.36 -25.58 13.90
N GLY A 120 6.19 -26.56 13.51
CA GLY A 120 6.72 -26.68 12.15
C GLY A 120 7.75 -25.62 11.75
N VAL A 121 8.25 -24.84 12.71
CA VAL A 121 9.41 -23.96 12.55
C VAL A 121 10.69 -24.75 12.83
N SER A 122 11.79 -24.43 12.16
CA SER A 122 13.10 -25.04 12.40
C SER A 122 13.61 -24.70 13.81
N SER A 123 14.20 -25.65 14.52
CA SER A 123 14.76 -25.44 15.88
C SER A 123 15.83 -24.34 15.93
N LYS A 124 16.48 -24.06 14.79
CA LYS A 124 17.34 -22.92 14.54
C LYS A 124 16.84 -22.19 13.30
N THR A 125 16.50 -20.93 13.46
CA THR A 125 15.97 -20.11 12.36
C THR A 125 16.60 -18.71 12.38
N VAL A 126 16.52 -17.99 11.26
CA VAL A 126 17.04 -16.62 11.16
C VAL A 126 15.89 -15.65 11.31
N CYS A 127 15.99 -14.77 12.30
CA CYS A 127 15.00 -13.73 12.59
C CYS A 127 15.61 -12.34 12.47
N TRP A 128 14.76 -11.35 12.26
CA TRP A 128 15.13 -9.93 12.25
C TRP A 128 15.01 -9.36 13.66
N MET A 129 16.15 -8.99 14.23
CA MET A 129 16.23 -8.30 15.52
C MET A 129 16.34 -6.79 15.31
N SER A 130 15.73 -6.01 16.21
CA SER A 130 15.82 -4.55 16.21
C SER A 130 15.55 -4.03 17.63
N HIS A 131 16.48 -4.27 18.56
CA HIS A 131 16.28 -3.88 19.96
C HIS A 131 17.57 -3.55 20.72
N GLY A 132 17.45 -2.56 21.62
CA GLY A 132 18.45 -2.23 22.66
C GLY A 132 17.93 -2.47 24.07
N VAL A 133 16.76 -3.10 24.22
CA VAL A 133 16.10 -3.47 25.47
C VAL A 133 15.65 -4.92 25.34
N TYR A 134 15.76 -5.70 26.41
CA TYR A 134 15.42 -7.12 26.41
C TYR A 134 14.74 -7.56 27.72
N ILE A 135 14.04 -8.68 27.67
CA ILE A 135 13.44 -9.33 28.82
C ILE A 135 14.53 -10.14 29.53
N ALA A 136 14.86 -9.73 30.76
CA ALA A 136 15.89 -10.41 31.57
C ALA A 136 15.32 -11.55 32.40
N GLU A 137 14.08 -11.42 32.88
CA GLU A 137 13.38 -12.45 33.65
C GLU A 137 11.92 -12.51 33.18
N VAL A 138 11.44 -13.71 32.87
CA VAL A 138 10.05 -13.90 32.45
C VAL A 138 9.09 -13.76 33.66
N PRO A 139 7.83 -13.34 33.42
CA PRO A 139 6.83 -13.28 34.47
C PRO A 139 6.51 -14.67 35.07
N ALA A 140 5.93 -14.71 36.26
CA ALA A 140 5.50 -15.94 36.89
C ALA A 140 4.51 -16.74 36.00
N GLY A 141 4.76 -18.03 35.82
CA GLY A 141 3.97 -18.90 34.97
C GLY A 141 4.33 -18.90 33.48
N PHE A 142 5.32 -18.09 33.09
CA PHE A 142 5.88 -18.14 31.74
C PHE A 142 7.10 -19.06 31.65
N ARG A 143 7.30 -19.63 30.47
CA ARG A 143 8.53 -20.33 30.10
C ARG A 143 9.18 -19.67 28.88
N ILE A 144 10.51 -19.81 28.79
CA ILE A 144 11.27 -19.33 27.64
C ILE A 144 11.10 -20.33 26.49
N THR A 145 10.82 -19.80 25.29
CA THR A 145 10.61 -20.59 24.09
C THR A 145 11.55 -20.24 22.95
N ALA A 146 12.32 -19.15 23.08
CA ALA A 146 13.38 -18.81 22.13
C ALA A 146 14.48 -18.01 22.82
N HIS A 147 15.72 -18.14 22.34
CA HIS A 147 16.88 -17.37 22.83
C HIS A 147 17.94 -17.19 21.74
N THR A 148 18.81 -16.23 21.94
CA THR A 148 20.07 -16.05 21.20
C THR A 148 21.23 -16.03 22.20
N ASP A 149 22.47 -15.92 21.72
CA ASP A 149 23.65 -15.80 22.60
C ASP A 149 23.61 -14.52 23.46
N SER A 150 22.99 -13.42 22.97
CA SER A 150 22.92 -12.13 23.63
C SER A 150 21.54 -11.76 24.17
N CYS A 151 20.48 -12.45 23.74
CA CYS A 151 19.10 -12.25 24.21
C CYS A 151 18.58 -13.54 24.86
N PRO A 152 18.61 -13.66 26.19
CA PRO A 152 18.22 -14.87 26.90
C PRO A 152 16.73 -15.20 26.77
N VAL A 153 15.90 -14.20 26.48
CA VAL A 153 14.45 -14.35 26.26
C VAL A 153 14.09 -13.70 24.92
N ALA A 154 14.38 -14.39 23.83
CA ALA A 154 13.93 -14.00 22.49
C ALA A 154 12.48 -14.48 22.20
N GLY A 155 11.95 -15.41 23.00
CA GLY A 155 10.57 -15.83 22.99
C GLY A 155 10.14 -16.36 24.35
N MET A 156 8.88 -16.12 24.72
CA MET A 156 8.27 -16.62 25.95
C MET A 156 6.78 -16.94 25.75
N GLU A 157 6.25 -17.84 26.55
CA GLU A 157 4.82 -18.17 26.53
C GLU A 157 4.27 -18.55 27.89
N CYS A 158 2.96 -18.33 28.06
CA CYS A 158 2.13 -18.89 29.12
C CYS A 158 0.94 -19.61 28.45
N PRO A 159 1.06 -20.89 28.09
CA PRO A 159 0.05 -21.62 27.32
C PRO A 159 -1.30 -21.69 28.00
N GLU A 160 -1.32 -21.77 29.34
CA GLU A 160 -2.55 -21.82 30.14
C GLU A 160 -3.42 -20.57 29.97
N LYS A 161 -2.78 -19.43 29.70
CA LYS A 161 -3.47 -18.14 29.45
C LYS A 161 -3.51 -17.76 27.96
N ASN A 162 -2.93 -18.56 27.08
CA ASN A 162 -2.74 -18.26 25.65
C ASN A 162 -1.96 -16.96 25.42
N PHE A 163 -0.92 -16.70 26.21
CA PHE A 163 -0.03 -15.55 26.04
C PHE A 163 1.29 -16.00 25.44
N TYR A 164 1.70 -15.30 24.36
CA TYR A 164 2.91 -15.57 23.59
C TYR A 164 3.65 -14.26 23.34
N ALA A 165 4.95 -14.30 23.29
CA ALA A 165 5.73 -13.12 22.99
C ALA A 165 7.04 -13.48 22.29
N VAL A 166 7.46 -12.62 21.34
CA VAL A 166 8.74 -12.71 20.63
C VAL A 166 9.43 -11.35 20.59
N GLN A 167 10.76 -11.34 20.81
CA GLN A 167 11.58 -10.13 20.77
C GLN A 167 11.87 -9.68 19.34
N PHE A 168 11.93 -10.62 18.40
CA PHE A 168 12.15 -10.37 16.97
C PHE A 168 10.86 -10.03 16.23
N HIS A 169 11.01 -9.65 14.96
CA HIS A 169 9.91 -9.24 14.09
C HIS A 169 9.50 -10.35 13.12
N PRO A 170 8.46 -11.16 13.42
CA PRO A 170 7.99 -12.22 12.53
C PRO A 170 7.28 -11.68 11.27
N GLU A 171 6.83 -10.42 11.28
CA GLU A 171 6.08 -9.80 10.19
C GLU A 171 6.96 -9.41 8.99
N VAL A 172 8.26 -9.19 9.19
CA VAL A 172 9.16 -8.75 8.13
C VAL A 172 9.71 -9.93 7.32
N VAL A 173 9.99 -9.69 6.04
CA VAL A 173 10.50 -10.73 5.11
C VAL A 173 11.86 -11.32 5.51
N HIS A 174 12.62 -10.59 6.33
CA HIS A 174 13.93 -11.00 6.83
C HIS A 174 13.86 -12.09 7.92
N THR A 175 12.70 -12.29 8.54
CA THR A 175 12.43 -13.43 9.42
C THR A 175 11.92 -14.58 8.55
N LYS A 176 12.79 -15.57 8.28
CA LYS A 176 12.57 -16.62 7.28
C LYS A 176 11.25 -17.40 7.45
N GLU A 177 10.88 -17.72 8.68
CA GLU A 177 9.70 -18.50 9.00
C GLU A 177 8.62 -17.70 9.73
N GLY A 178 8.71 -16.36 9.70
CA GLY A 178 7.82 -15.45 10.43
C GLY A 178 6.35 -15.59 10.04
N THR A 179 6.06 -15.79 8.76
CA THR A 179 4.69 -16.03 8.29
C THR A 179 4.09 -17.29 8.92
N ARG A 180 4.88 -18.36 9.11
CA ARG A 180 4.42 -19.58 9.81
C ARG A 180 4.12 -19.30 11.27
N MET A 181 4.99 -18.56 11.96
CA MET A 181 4.78 -18.18 13.38
C MET A 181 3.48 -17.38 13.56
N LEU A 182 3.21 -16.39 12.70
CA LEU A 182 1.98 -15.62 12.75
C LEU A 182 0.76 -16.48 12.37
N SER A 183 0.88 -17.36 11.38
CA SER A 183 -0.16 -18.33 11.04
C SER A 183 -0.47 -19.27 12.23
N ASN A 184 0.56 -19.75 12.94
CA ASN A 184 0.37 -20.58 14.14
C ASN A 184 -0.37 -19.82 15.25
N PHE A 185 -0.04 -18.54 15.47
CA PHE A 185 -0.79 -17.73 16.42
C PHE A 185 -2.26 -17.61 16.02
N VAL A 186 -2.54 -17.29 14.78
CA VAL A 186 -3.90 -17.07 14.27
C VAL A 186 -4.74 -18.35 14.32
N TYR A 187 -4.18 -19.48 13.85
CA TYR A 187 -4.92 -20.73 13.73
C TYR A 187 -4.82 -21.61 14.97
N ASN A 188 -3.60 -21.87 15.46
CA ASN A 188 -3.39 -22.87 16.52
C ASN A 188 -3.64 -22.29 17.93
N VAL A 189 -3.45 -20.97 18.11
CA VAL A 189 -3.67 -20.29 19.39
C VAL A 189 -5.03 -19.62 19.45
N CYS A 190 -5.37 -18.79 18.45
CA CYS A 190 -6.65 -18.06 18.43
C CYS A 190 -7.81 -18.90 17.91
N GLY A 191 -7.56 -20.04 17.26
CA GLY A 191 -8.59 -20.93 16.73
C GLY A 191 -9.42 -20.32 15.61
N CYS A 192 -8.83 -19.43 14.81
CA CYS A 192 -9.51 -18.88 13.65
C CYS A 192 -9.66 -19.93 12.54
N SER A 193 -10.70 -19.83 11.74
CA SER A 193 -11.00 -20.75 10.63
C SER A 193 -10.57 -20.21 9.26
N GLY A 194 -10.23 -18.93 9.16
CA GLY A 194 -9.88 -18.28 7.89
C GLY A 194 -11.11 -17.93 7.06
N ASP A 195 -12.05 -17.20 7.64
CA ASP A 195 -13.34 -16.82 7.04
C ASP A 195 -13.29 -15.52 6.21
N TRP A 196 -12.14 -14.83 6.18
CA TRP A 196 -11.95 -13.62 5.40
C TRP A 196 -11.65 -13.96 3.94
N LYS A 197 -12.70 -14.01 3.10
CA LYS A 197 -12.63 -14.35 1.68
C LYS A 197 -13.16 -13.21 0.82
N MET A 198 -12.51 -12.95 -0.33
CA MET A 198 -12.83 -11.80 -1.18
C MET A 198 -14.16 -11.95 -1.93
N ASP A 199 -14.56 -13.15 -2.34
CA ASP A 199 -15.88 -13.42 -2.90
C ASP A 199 -16.99 -12.99 -1.94
N SER A 200 -16.94 -13.48 -0.70
CA SER A 200 -17.89 -13.13 0.36
C SER A 200 -17.86 -11.64 0.72
N PHE A 201 -16.67 -11.01 0.69
CA PHE A 201 -16.52 -9.57 0.90
C PHE A 201 -17.23 -8.79 -0.21
N VAL A 202 -16.99 -9.13 -1.47
CA VAL A 202 -17.58 -8.46 -2.64
C VAL A 202 -19.09 -8.53 -2.60
N ASP A 203 -19.66 -9.73 -2.41
CA ASP A 203 -21.11 -9.92 -2.37
C ASP A 203 -21.78 -9.16 -1.22
N THR A 204 -21.14 -9.19 -0.05
CA THR A 204 -21.64 -8.49 1.14
C THR A 204 -21.58 -6.99 0.95
N THR A 205 -20.49 -6.48 0.39
CA THR A 205 -20.29 -5.04 0.16
C THR A 205 -21.27 -4.53 -0.89
N ILE A 206 -21.48 -5.26 -1.99
CA ILE A 206 -22.49 -4.92 -3.01
C ILE A 206 -23.90 -4.81 -2.38
N LYS A 207 -24.26 -5.75 -1.51
CA LYS A 207 -25.55 -5.69 -0.78
C LYS A 207 -25.66 -4.45 0.10
N ALA A 208 -24.64 -4.21 0.92
CA ALA A 208 -24.61 -3.06 1.83
C ALA A 208 -24.65 -1.72 1.06
N LEU A 209 -23.93 -1.62 -0.06
CA LEU A 209 -23.97 -0.44 -0.92
C LEU A 209 -25.36 -0.21 -1.52
N ARG A 210 -26.03 -1.26 -1.97
CA ARG A 210 -27.39 -1.19 -2.52
C ARG A 210 -28.39 -0.71 -1.47
N GLU A 211 -28.31 -1.24 -0.26
CA GLU A 211 -29.16 -0.84 0.87
C GLU A 211 -28.90 0.62 1.30
N LYS A 212 -27.62 1.00 1.41
CA LYS A 212 -27.21 2.34 1.81
C LYS A 212 -27.61 3.42 0.81
N ILE A 213 -27.39 3.16 -0.47
CA ILE A 213 -27.60 4.15 -1.54
C ILE A 213 -29.09 4.23 -1.94
N GLY A 214 -29.79 3.11 -1.93
CA GLY A 214 -31.20 3.06 -2.35
C GLY A 214 -31.38 3.63 -3.76
N ASN A 215 -32.17 4.70 -3.87
CA ASN A 215 -32.42 5.41 -5.15
C ASN A 215 -31.50 6.63 -5.35
N GLY A 216 -30.47 6.80 -4.51
CA GLY A 216 -29.56 7.95 -4.59
C GLY A 216 -28.66 7.96 -5.84
N LYS A 217 -28.27 9.12 -6.27
CA LYS A 217 -27.29 9.31 -7.35
C LYS A 217 -25.87 9.34 -6.80
N VAL A 218 -24.98 8.66 -7.47
CA VAL A 218 -23.58 8.49 -7.04
C VAL A 218 -22.64 9.04 -8.10
N LEU A 219 -21.67 9.85 -7.67
CA LEU A 219 -20.60 10.40 -8.51
C LEU A 219 -19.26 9.77 -8.13
N CYS A 220 -18.49 9.35 -9.11
CA CYS A 220 -17.18 8.75 -8.94
C CYS A 220 -16.14 9.45 -9.82
N ALA A 221 -15.05 9.91 -9.22
CA ALA A 221 -13.86 10.31 -9.97
C ALA A 221 -13.07 9.04 -10.35
N LEU A 222 -13.13 8.67 -11.62
CA LEU A 222 -12.43 7.51 -12.15
C LEU A 222 -11.05 7.95 -12.65
N SER A 223 -9.98 7.57 -11.93
CA SER A 223 -8.61 7.93 -12.31
C SER A 223 -7.96 6.95 -13.31
N GLY A 224 -8.61 5.84 -13.61
CA GLY A 224 -8.02 4.71 -14.36
C GLY A 224 -7.08 3.84 -13.51
N GLY A 225 -6.82 4.20 -12.26
CA GLY A 225 -6.09 3.37 -11.30
C GLY A 225 -6.92 2.16 -10.82
N VAL A 226 -6.23 1.16 -10.25
CA VAL A 226 -6.87 -0.09 -9.78
C VAL A 226 -7.99 0.20 -8.78
N ASP A 227 -7.75 1.05 -7.78
CA ASP A 227 -8.69 1.28 -6.69
C ASP A 227 -9.97 1.94 -7.17
N SER A 228 -9.87 3.02 -7.95
CA SER A 228 -11.04 3.70 -8.53
C SER A 228 -11.80 2.77 -9.48
N SER A 229 -11.11 1.92 -10.24
CA SER A 229 -11.73 0.94 -11.13
C SER A 229 -12.51 -0.13 -10.37
N VAL A 230 -11.93 -0.70 -9.32
CA VAL A 230 -12.59 -1.72 -8.47
C VAL A 230 -13.80 -1.11 -7.75
N ALA A 231 -13.67 0.11 -7.21
CA ALA A 231 -14.78 0.81 -6.58
C ALA A 231 -15.93 1.09 -7.57
N ALA A 232 -15.61 1.56 -8.78
CA ALA A 232 -16.61 1.82 -9.83
C ALA A 232 -17.34 0.55 -10.27
N VAL A 233 -16.63 -0.57 -10.49
CA VAL A 233 -17.25 -1.84 -10.89
C VAL A 233 -18.13 -2.41 -9.77
N MET A 234 -17.67 -2.33 -8.51
CA MET A 234 -18.45 -2.78 -7.36
C MET A 234 -19.76 -1.99 -7.23
N LEU A 235 -19.70 -0.68 -7.41
CA LEU A 235 -20.88 0.19 -7.41
C LEU A 235 -21.77 -0.04 -8.63
N SER A 236 -21.21 -0.22 -9.83
CA SER A 236 -21.98 -0.57 -11.03
C SER A 236 -22.83 -1.82 -10.79
N LYS A 237 -22.26 -2.87 -10.18
CA LYS A 237 -23.01 -4.08 -9.80
C LYS A 237 -24.05 -3.86 -8.72
N ALA A 238 -23.83 -2.86 -7.85
CA ALA A 238 -24.80 -2.54 -6.78
C ALA A 238 -25.99 -1.71 -7.28
N ILE A 239 -25.75 -0.68 -8.08
CA ILE A 239 -26.72 0.39 -8.37
C ILE A 239 -26.87 0.75 -9.87
N GLY A 240 -26.07 0.12 -10.77
CA GLY A 240 -26.17 0.35 -12.22
C GLY A 240 -26.04 1.83 -12.61
N LYS A 241 -26.94 2.30 -13.45
CA LYS A 241 -26.97 3.68 -14.01
C LYS A 241 -27.19 4.81 -13.00
N GLN A 242 -27.39 4.52 -11.71
CA GLN A 242 -27.35 5.55 -10.68
C GLN A 242 -25.91 6.06 -10.45
N LEU A 243 -24.89 5.28 -10.91
CA LEU A 243 -23.48 5.66 -10.87
C LEU A 243 -23.10 6.45 -12.12
N THR A 244 -22.50 7.62 -11.91
CA THR A 244 -21.82 8.39 -12.95
C THR A 244 -20.33 8.46 -12.64
N CYS A 245 -19.50 7.98 -13.56
CA CYS A 245 -18.04 8.04 -13.48
C CYS A 245 -17.52 9.16 -14.37
N VAL A 246 -16.75 10.09 -13.81
CA VAL A 246 -16.07 11.16 -14.55
C VAL A 246 -14.59 10.79 -14.63
N PHE A 247 -14.10 10.64 -15.84
CA PHE A 247 -12.69 10.39 -16.16
C PHE A 247 -12.09 11.65 -16.79
N VAL A 248 -11.11 12.25 -16.13
CA VAL A 248 -10.41 13.44 -16.61
C VAL A 248 -9.15 13.04 -17.35
N ASP A 249 -9.17 13.20 -18.68
CA ASP A 249 -7.98 13.06 -19.52
C ASP A 249 -7.20 14.38 -19.48
N HIS A 250 -6.25 14.44 -18.57
CA HIS A 250 -5.40 15.62 -18.33
C HIS A 250 -4.15 15.66 -19.22
N GLY A 251 -4.00 14.74 -20.17
CA GLY A 251 -2.87 14.70 -21.09
C GLY A 251 -1.56 14.17 -20.52
N LEU A 252 -1.51 13.90 -19.21
CA LEU A 252 -0.31 13.35 -18.53
C LEU A 252 -0.43 11.84 -18.25
N LEU A 253 -1.35 11.18 -18.95
CA LEU A 253 -1.57 9.73 -18.89
C LEU A 253 -0.49 8.98 -19.70
N ARG A 254 -0.34 7.68 -19.44
CA ARG A 254 0.45 6.80 -20.31
C ARG A 254 -0.14 6.78 -21.73
N LYS A 255 0.67 6.35 -22.69
CA LYS A 255 0.23 6.18 -24.08
C LYS A 255 -1.02 5.30 -24.15
N ASN A 256 -2.07 5.79 -24.82
CA ASN A 256 -3.37 5.14 -25.03
C ASN A 256 -4.18 4.84 -23.76
N GLU A 257 -3.73 5.26 -22.58
CA GLU A 257 -4.38 4.90 -21.31
C GLU A 257 -5.82 5.42 -21.21
N GLY A 258 -6.10 6.62 -21.72
CA GLY A 258 -7.46 7.17 -21.77
C GLY A 258 -8.41 6.32 -22.63
N ASP A 259 -7.94 5.83 -23.76
CA ASP A 259 -8.71 4.99 -24.68
C ASP A 259 -8.94 3.60 -24.09
N GLU A 260 -7.94 3.04 -23.38
CA GLU A 260 -8.09 1.78 -22.65
C GLU A 260 -9.15 1.87 -21.54
N VAL A 261 -9.17 2.98 -20.79
CA VAL A 261 -10.18 3.22 -19.75
C VAL A 261 -11.57 3.37 -20.37
N GLU A 262 -11.70 4.12 -21.45
CA GLU A 262 -12.97 4.30 -22.15
C GLU A 262 -13.48 2.99 -22.79
N ALA A 263 -12.60 2.14 -23.31
CA ALA A 263 -12.98 0.83 -23.84
C ALA A 263 -13.57 -0.09 -22.77
N VAL A 264 -13.17 0.07 -21.51
CA VAL A 264 -13.65 -0.77 -20.39
C VAL A 264 -14.91 -0.18 -19.74
N PHE A 265 -14.94 1.12 -19.50
CA PHE A 265 -15.97 1.79 -18.71
C PHE A 265 -16.93 2.64 -19.55
N GLY A 266 -16.62 2.87 -20.82
CA GLY A 266 -17.44 3.67 -21.73
C GLY A 266 -18.73 2.98 -22.15
N PRO A 267 -19.51 3.62 -23.03
CA PRO A 267 -20.84 3.11 -23.45
C PRO A 267 -20.84 1.72 -24.08
N GLU A 268 -19.72 1.32 -24.71
CA GLU A 268 -19.54 0.00 -25.31
C GLU A 268 -18.82 -0.99 -24.36
N GLY A 269 -18.49 -0.53 -23.15
CA GLY A 269 -17.81 -1.31 -22.14
C GLY A 269 -18.70 -2.35 -21.45
N ALA A 270 -18.10 -3.18 -20.61
CA ALA A 270 -18.76 -4.31 -19.96
C ALA A 270 -19.65 -3.93 -18.76
N TYR A 271 -19.62 -2.68 -18.30
CA TYR A 271 -20.24 -2.29 -17.04
C TYR A 271 -21.41 -1.33 -17.22
N ASP A 272 -22.49 -1.58 -16.46
CA ASP A 272 -23.69 -0.74 -16.48
C ASP A 272 -23.50 0.50 -15.57
N LEU A 273 -22.96 1.56 -16.14
CA LEU A 273 -22.73 2.86 -15.48
C LEU A 273 -22.80 4.01 -16.49
N ASN A 274 -22.89 5.24 -16.04
CA ASN A 274 -22.71 6.40 -16.90
C ASN A 274 -21.23 6.79 -16.89
N PHE A 275 -20.62 6.93 -18.06
CA PHE A 275 -19.22 7.31 -18.21
C PHE A 275 -19.09 8.64 -18.96
N ILE A 276 -18.30 9.54 -18.39
CA ILE A 276 -17.99 10.84 -18.99
C ILE A 276 -16.48 11.01 -19.06
N ARG A 277 -15.93 11.06 -20.28
CA ARG A 277 -14.51 11.43 -20.49
C ARG A 277 -14.43 12.90 -20.78
N VAL A 278 -13.65 13.61 -19.97
CA VAL A 278 -13.39 15.05 -20.12
C VAL A 278 -11.98 15.23 -20.68
N ASN A 279 -11.87 15.68 -21.93
CA ASN A 279 -10.57 16.06 -22.48
C ASN A 279 -10.17 17.44 -21.96
N ALA A 280 -9.21 17.47 -21.04
CA ALA A 280 -8.70 18.70 -20.41
C ALA A 280 -7.21 18.94 -20.69
N GLN A 281 -6.59 18.21 -21.64
CA GLN A 281 -5.15 18.20 -21.89
C GLN A 281 -4.56 19.62 -22.08
N GLU A 282 -5.13 20.42 -22.98
CA GLU A 282 -4.64 21.79 -23.25
C GLU A 282 -4.70 22.68 -22.00
N ARG A 283 -5.73 22.49 -21.17
CA ARG A 283 -5.93 23.23 -19.94
C ARG A 283 -4.82 22.94 -18.93
N PHE A 284 -4.44 21.67 -18.78
CA PHE A 284 -3.33 21.26 -17.90
C PHE A 284 -1.98 21.76 -18.43
N TYR A 285 -1.72 21.64 -19.73
CA TYR A 285 -0.49 22.17 -20.33
C TYR A 285 -0.38 23.68 -20.16
N ALA A 286 -1.46 24.43 -20.33
CA ALA A 286 -1.47 25.88 -20.11
C ALA A 286 -1.13 26.27 -18.67
N ARG A 287 -1.63 25.50 -17.68
CA ARG A 287 -1.36 25.73 -16.26
C ARG A 287 0.06 25.35 -15.84
N LEU A 288 0.67 24.38 -16.52
CA LEU A 288 2.03 23.89 -16.24
C LEU A 288 3.11 24.67 -17.01
N LYS A 289 2.72 25.59 -17.89
CA LYS A 289 3.67 26.37 -18.68
C LYS A 289 4.62 27.18 -17.79
N GLY A 290 5.93 26.96 -17.96
CA GLY A 290 6.98 27.62 -17.18
C GLY A 290 7.14 27.12 -15.74
N VAL A 291 6.45 26.04 -15.36
CA VAL A 291 6.56 25.45 -14.02
C VAL A 291 7.57 24.31 -14.05
N GLU A 292 8.64 24.44 -13.28
CA GLU A 292 9.75 23.48 -13.21
C GLU A 292 9.84 22.78 -11.85
N GLU A 293 9.38 23.42 -10.78
CA GLU A 293 9.49 22.92 -9.42
C GLU A 293 8.52 21.76 -9.17
N PRO A 294 8.96 20.58 -8.68
CA PRO A 294 8.16 19.37 -8.58
C PRO A 294 6.89 19.52 -7.73
N GLU A 295 6.98 20.16 -6.57
CA GLU A 295 5.83 20.31 -5.67
C GLU A 295 4.80 21.28 -6.26
N ALA A 296 5.25 22.33 -6.96
CA ALA A 296 4.36 23.25 -7.69
C ALA A 296 3.60 22.50 -8.80
N LYS A 297 4.27 21.62 -9.56
CA LYS A 297 3.59 20.78 -10.56
C LYS A 297 2.52 19.92 -9.93
N ARG A 298 2.85 19.19 -8.84
CA ARG A 298 1.92 18.33 -8.11
C ARG A 298 0.67 19.10 -7.66
N LYS A 299 0.88 20.26 -7.06
CA LYS A 299 -0.19 21.14 -6.59
C LYS A 299 -1.08 21.64 -7.73
N ILE A 300 -0.49 22.14 -8.81
CA ILE A 300 -1.24 22.65 -9.97
C ILE A 300 -2.07 21.53 -10.62
N ILE A 301 -1.49 20.36 -10.81
CA ILE A 301 -2.18 19.20 -11.40
C ILE A 301 -3.37 18.80 -10.53
N GLY A 302 -3.16 18.72 -9.22
CA GLY A 302 -4.22 18.35 -8.29
C GLY A 302 -5.36 19.38 -8.23
N GLU A 303 -5.03 20.67 -8.09
CA GLU A 303 -6.03 21.75 -8.09
C GLU A 303 -6.84 21.78 -9.39
N GLU A 304 -6.17 21.60 -10.52
CA GLU A 304 -6.84 21.66 -11.82
C GLU A 304 -7.73 20.44 -12.06
N PHE A 305 -7.30 19.25 -11.59
CA PHE A 305 -8.13 18.05 -11.62
C PHE A 305 -9.44 18.25 -10.86
N ILE A 306 -9.38 18.83 -9.66
CA ILE A 306 -10.59 19.12 -8.86
C ILE A 306 -11.49 20.11 -9.56
N ARG A 307 -10.94 21.20 -10.12
CA ARG A 307 -11.74 22.19 -10.83
C ARG A 307 -12.50 21.58 -12.02
N VAL A 308 -11.81 20.78 -12.83
CA VAL A 308 -12.44 20.08 -13.96
C VAL A 308 -13.54 19.14 -13.46
N PHE A 309 -13.26 18.39 -12.39
CA PHE A 309 -14.23 17.47 -11.79
C PHE A 309 -15.46 18.22 -11.25
N GLU A 310 -15.29 19.33 -10.55
CA GLU A 310 -16.38 20.18 -10.04
C GLU A 310 -17.24 20.79 -11.15
N GLU A 311 -16.60 21.21 -12.24
CA GLU A 311 -17.32 21.75 -13.41
C GLU A 311 -18.22 20.68 -14.04
N GLU A 312 -17.73 19.43 -14.16
CA GLU A 312 -18.55 18.33 -14.66
C GLU A 312 -19.63 17.92 -13.67
N ALA A 313 -19.32 17.88 -12.38
CA ALA A 313 -20.31 17.60 -11.32
C ALA A 313 -21.48 18.59 -11.36
N LYS A 314 -21.20 19.87 -11.58
CA LYS A 314 -22.25 20.91 -11.76
C LYS A 314 -23.15 20.66 -12.96
N LYS A 315 -22.62 20.13 -14.07
CA LYS A 315 -23.42 19.77 -15.26
C LYS A 315 -24.32 18.55 -14.99
N ILE A 316 -23.83 17.59 -14.21
CA ILE A 316 -24.57 16.39 -13.80
C ILE A 316 -25.74 16.77 -12.85
N GLY A 317 -25.57 17.85 -12.08
CA GLY A 317 -26.55 18.33 -11.11
C GLY A 317 -26.43 17.67 -9.75
N ALA A 318 -27.51 17.67 -8.96
CA ALA A 318 -27.49 17.16 -7.60
C ALA A 318 -27.11 15.67 -7.54
N VAL A 319 -26.12 15.36 -6.72
CA VAL A 319 -25.70 13.99 -6.39
C VAL A 319 -25.86 13.75 -4.89
N ASP A 320 -26.16 12.51 -4.50
CA ASP A 320 -26.35 12.19 -3.09
C ASP A 320 -25.05 11.68 -2.45
N TYR A 321 -24.20 11.01 -3.23
CA TYR A 321 -22.99 10.37 -2.74
C TYR A 321 -21.80 10.63 -3.64
N LEU A 322 -20.63 10.86 -3.01
CA LEU A 322 -19.33 10.91 -3.69
C LEU A 322 -18.53 9.65 -3.35
N VAL A 323 -17.92 9.04 -4.36
CA VAL A 323 -17.08 7.84 -4.18
C VAL A 323 -15.64 8.24 -3.97
N GLN A 324 -15.01 7.65 -2.96
CA GLN A 324 -13.58 7.73 -2.74
C GLN A 324 -12.96 6.33 -2.73
N GLY A 325 -11.84 6.17 -3.44
CA GLY A 325 -11.09 4.92 -3.52
C GLY A 325 -10.13 4.69 -2.34
N THR A 326 -10.49 5.14 -1.13
CA THR A 326 -9.71 4.94 0.10
C THR A 326 -9.51 3.46 0.36
N ILE A 327 -8.28 3.06 0.68
CA ILE A 327 -7.93 1.69 1.08
C ILE A 327 -7.47 1.66 2.54
N TYR A 328 -7.32 0.48 3.12
CA TYR A 328 -7.06 0.34 4.55
C TYR A 328 -5.73 0.97 5.02
N PRO A 329 -4.61 0.91 4.28
CA PRO A 329 -3.41 1.67 4.62
C PRO A 329 -3.64 3.18 4.78
N ASP A 330 -4.45 3.80 3.92
CA ASP A 330 -4.77 5.23 4.02
C ASP A 330 -5.49 5.56 5.34
N VAL A 331 -6.36 4.63 5.79
CA VAL A 331 -7.09 4.75 7.07
C VAL A 331 -6.12 4.71 8.25
N ILE A 332 -5.16 3.78 8.23
CA ILE A 332 -4.16 3.64 9.30
C ILE A 332 -3.27 4.88 9.35
N GLU A 333 -2.78 5.35 8.20
CA GLU A 333 -1.88 6.51 8.10
C GLU A 333 -2.56 7.84 8.49
N SER A 334 -3.87 7.97 8.23
CA SER A 334 -4.65 9.14 8.61
C SER A 334 -4.85 9.29 10.11
N GLY A 335 -4.44 8.30 10.90
CA GLY A 335 -4.56 8.23 12.35
C GLY A 335 -5.97 7.83 12.79
N LEU A 336 -6.05 6.77 13.59
CA LEU A 336 -7.28 6.33 14.28
C LEU A 336 -7.65 7.26 15.47
N GLY A 337 -6.93 8.36 15.66
CA GLY A 337 -7.07 9.33 16.75
C GLY A 337 -7.57 10.69 16.26
N LYS A 338 -8.05 11.53 17.18
CA LYS A 338 -8.80 12.79 17.13
C LYS A 338 -8.38 13.92 16.15
N SER A 339 -7.49 13.64 15.22
CA SER A 339 -7.05 14.56 14.16
C SER A 339 -6.96 13.78 12.86
N ALA A 340 -8.11 13.55 12.23
CA ALA A 340 -8.15 13.12 10.85
C ALA A 340 -7.60 14.24 9.95
N VAL A 341 -6.29 14.43 9.95
CA VAL A 341 -5.58 15.09 8.88
C VAL A 341 -5.44 14.03 7.81
N ILE A 342 -6.37 14.02 6.87
CA ILE A 342 -6.22 13.29 5.62
C ILE A 342 -4.92 13.80 5.01
N LYS A 343 -3.85 12.99 5.11
CA LYS A 343 -2.57 13.32 4.48
C LYS A 343 -2.83 13.43 2.98
N SER A 344 -2.63 14.63 2.46
CA SER A 344 -2.89 15.06 1.10
C SER A 344 -2.08 14.33 0.00
N HIS A 345 -1.31 13.29 0.34
CA HIS A 345 -0.38 12.65 -0.59
C HIS A 345 -1.03 11.66 -1.57
N HIS A 346 -2.21 11.12 -1.25
CA HIS A 346 -2.97 10.27 -2.18
C HIS A 346 -4.20 10.97 -2.79
N ASN A 347 -4.71 12.03 -2.16
CA ASN A 347 -5.65 12.96 -2.76
C ASN A 347 -4.87 14.18 -3.25
N VAL A 348 -4.34 14.11 -4.46
CA VAL A 348 -3.72 15.25 -5.12
C VAL A 348 -4.81 16.29 -5.36
N GLY A 349 -4.94 17.23 -4.39
CA GLY A 349 -5.84 18.36 -4.52
C GLY A 349 -6.96 18.50 -3.45
N GLY A 350 -7.17 17.51 -2.55
CA GLY A 350 -8.21 17.59 -1.52
C GLY A 350 -9.60 17.12 -1.99
N LEU A 351 -10.61 17.35 -1.17
CA LEU A 351 -12.01 17.11 -1.54
C LEU A 351 -12.55 18.28 -2.36
N PRO A 352 -13.46 18.03 -3.34
CA PRO A 352 -14.12 19.12 -4.06
C PRO A 352 -14.97 19.94 -3.08
N GLU A 353 -14.64 21.24 -2.96
CA GLU A 353 -15.31 22.17 -2.03
C GLU A 353 -16.70 22.60 -2.52
N HIS A 354 -16.94 22.46 -3.83
CA HIS A 354 -18.13 23.00 -4.50
C HIS A 354 -19.07 21.92 -5.06
N VAL A 355 -18.92 20.68 -4.61
CA VAL A 355 -19.86 19.60 -4.92
C VAL A 355 -20.69 19.28 -3.68
N ASP A 356 -21.98 19.60 -3.75
CA ASP A 356 -22.93 19.25 -2.68
C ASP A 356 -23.26 17.76 -2.74
N PHE A 357 -22.89 17.02 -1.72
CA PHE A 357 -23.24 15.62 -1.53
C PHE A 357 -23.55 15.35 -0.04
N LYS A 358 -24.37 14.34 0.22
CA LYS A 358 -24.79 14.02 1.60
C LYS A 358 -23.72 13.25 2.36
N GLU A 359 -23.06 12.30 1.69
CA GLU A 359 -22.12 11.38 2.34
C GLU A 359 -21.10 10.83 1.33
N MET A 360 -19.90 10.51 1.81
CA MET A 360 -18.90 9.75 1.04
C MET A 360 -19.15 8.25 1.14
N VAL A 361 -18.89 7.54 0.04
CA VAL A 361 -18.92 6.09 -0.06
C VAL A 361 -17.51 5.58 -0.36
N GLU A 362 -16.99 4.74 0.54
CA GLU A 362 -15.63 4.20 0.49
C GLU A 362 -15.68 2.66 0.46
N PRO A 363 -15.96 2.04 -0.71
CA PRO A 363 -16.20 0.59 -0.78
C PRO A 363 -14.99 -0.26 -0.39
N LEU A 364 -13.78 0.30 -0.52
CA LEU A 364 -12.51 -0.40 -0.36
C LEU A 364 -11.80 -0.11 0.97
N ARG A 365 -12.41 0.71 1.83
CA ARG A 365 -11.82 1.20 3.08
C ARG A 365 -11.25 0.12 4.00
N LEU A 366 -11.76 -1.10 3.89
CA LEU A 366 -11.34 -2.23 4.71
C LEU A 366 -10.27 -3.11 4.05
N LEU A 367 -9.87 -2.82 2.81
CA LEU A 367 -8.99 -3.67 2.01
C LEU A 367 -7.56 -3.15 1.93
N PHE A 368 -6.60 -4.05 2.03
CA PHE A 368 -5.23 -3.79 1.57
C PHE A 368 -5.15 -3.83 0.04
N LYS A 369 -4.08 -3.30 -0.54
CA LYS A 369 -3.91 -3.19 -2.00
C LYS A 369 -3.97 -4.53 -2.74
N ASP A 370 -3.42 -5.58 -2.16
CA ASP A 370 -3.48 -6.93 -2.71
C ASP A 370 -4.88 -7.55 -2.61
N GLU A 371 -5.63 -7.21 -1.56
CA GLU A 371 -7.04 -7.59 -1.41
C GLU A 371 -7.93 -6.85 -2.43
N VAL A 372 -7.66 -5.56 -2.69
CA VAL A 372 -8.34 -4.80 -3.76
C VAL A 372 -8.15 -5.47 -5.11
N ARG A 373 -6.92 -5.94 -5.41
CA ARG A 373 -6.65 -6.68 -6.66
C ARG A 373 -7.43 -7.99 -6.73
N LYS A 374 -7.46 -8.76 -5.65
CA LYS A 374 -8.26 -9.99 -5.58
C LYS A 374 -9.76 -9.71 -5.76
N ALA A 375 -10.29 -8.67 -5.09
CA ALA A 375 -11.66 -8.23 -5.29
C ALA A 375 -11.94 -7.79 -6.73
N GLY A 376 -10.96 -7.15 -7.38
CA GLY A 376 -11.04 -6.81 -8.81
C GLY A 376 -11.18 -8.02 -9.72
N LEU A 377 -10.42 -9.10 -9.47
CA LEU A 377 -10.55 -10.35 -10.19
C LEU A 377 -11.93 -11.01 -9.98
N GLU A 378 -12.41 -11.07 -8.73
CA GLU A 378 -13.74 -11.59 -8.38
C GLU A 378 -14.88 -10.79 -9.06
N LEU A 379 -14.67 -9.50 -9.25
CA LEU A 379 -15.60 -8.64 -10.00
C LEU A 379 -15.56 -8.84 -11.52
N GLY A 380 -14.57 -9.60 -12.03
CA GLY A 380 -14.37 -9.85 -13.45
C GLY A 380 -13.65 -8.71 -14.18
N ILE A 381 -12.89 -7.88 -13.47
CA ILE A 381 -12.06 -6.85 -14.09
C ILE A 381 -10.86 -7.53 -14.79
N PRO A 382 -10.52 -7.15 -16.03
CA PRO A 382 -9.41 -7.74 -16.76
C PRO A 382 -8.08 -7.66 -15.99
N GLU A 383 -7.30 -8.75 -16.00
CA GLU A 383 -6.03 -8.85 -15.25
C GLU A 383 -5.07 -7.69 -15.53
N TYR A 384 -4.98 -7.24 -16.78
CA TYR A 384 -4.06 -6.16 -17.16
C TYR A 384 -4.41 -4.82 -16.49
N LEU A 385 -5.69 -4.62 -16.09
CA LEU A 385 -6.11 -3.46 -15.30
C LEU A 385 -5.87 -3.68 -13.81
N VAL A 386 -6.17 -4.88 -13.31
CA VAL A 386 -6.00 -5.23 -11.89
C VAL A 386 -4.54 -5.23 -11.47
N PHE A 387 -3.65 -5.76 -12.32
CA PHE A 387 -2.21 -5.82 -12.07
C PHE A 387 -1.43 -4.67 -12.71
N ARG A 388 -2.12 -3.65 -13.17
CA ARG A 388 -1.48 -2.42 -13.66
C ARG A 388 -0.52 -1.89 -12.60
N GLN A 389 0.68 -1.50 -13.06
CA GLN A 389 1.67 -0.90 -12.18
C GLN A 389 1.18 0.41 -11.57
N PRO A 390 1.64 0.74 -10.34
CA PRO A 390 1.37 2.03 -9.74
C PRO A 390 1.69 3.16 -10.71
N PHE A 391 0.83 4.16 -10.72
CA PHE A 391 1.01 5.36 -11.51
C PHE A 391 0.74 6.56 -10.61
N PRO A 392 1.65 7.55 -10.56
CA PRO A 392 1.50 8.67 -9.66
C PRO A 392 0.29 9.53 -10.02
N GLY A 393 -0.36 10.12 -9.03
CA GLY A 393 -1.51 11.02 -9.25
C GLY A 393 -1.23 12.15 -10.24
N PRO A 394 -0.06 12.81 -10.22
CA PRO A 394 0.33 13.80 -11.22
C PRO A 394 0.66 13.23 -12.60
N GLY A 395 0.55 11.93 -12.81
CA GLY A 395 0.84 11.28 -14.07
C GLY A 395 2.29 11.43 -14.51
N LEU A 396 2.50 11.57 -15.82
CA LEU A 396 3.84 11.78 -16.39
C LEU A 396 4.47 13.13 -16.03
N GLY A 397 3.72 14.04 -15.40
CA GLY A 397 4.24 15.34 -14.98
C GLY A 397 5.44 15.25 -14.03
N VAL A 398 5.50 14.20 -13.19
CA VAL A 398 6.64 13.92 -12.27
C VAL A 398 7.70 12.99 -12.86
N ARG A 399 7.56 12.64 -14.13
CA ARG A 399 8.55 11.88 -14.91
C ARG A 399 9.24 12.73 -15.99
N ILE A 400 8.97 14.04 -15.98
CA ILE A 400 9.59 15.04 -16.84
C ILE A 400 10.27 16.06 -15.96
N ILE A 401 11.60 16.00 -15.87
CA ILE A 401 12.38 16.99 -15.11
C ILE A 401 12.27 18.35 -15.80
N GLY A 402 11.96 19.40 -15.02
CA GLY A 402 11.74 20.74 -15.52
C GLY A 402 10.34 20.93 -16.13
N GLU A 403 10.18 21.95 -17.00
CA GLU A 403 8.89 22.32 -17.59
C GLU A 403 8.23 21.16 -18.36
N VAL A 404 6.93 20.95 -18.14
CA VAL A 404 6.11 19.96 -18.83
C VAL A 404 5.49 20.57 -20.08
N THR A 405 5.73 19.97 -21.25
CA THR A 405 5.13 20.35 -22.53
C THR A 405 4.54 19.13 -23.25
N ALA A 406 3.59 19.34 -24.16
CA ALA A 406 2.98 18.26 -24.94
C ALA A 406 4.02 17.41 -25.69
N ASP A 407 5.07 18.02 -26.25
CA ASP A 407 6.13 17.30 -26.95
C ASP A 407 6.97 16.42 -26.00
N LYS A 408 7.30 16.94 -24.81
CA LYS A 408 8.02 16.16 -23.79
C LYS A 408 7.18 15.01 -23.25
N VAL A 409 5.90 15.24 -23.05
CA VAL A 409 4.96 14.18 -22.64
C VAL A 409 4.90 13.07 -23.68
N ARG A 410 4.79 13.43 -24.98
CA ARG A 410 4.80 12.44 -26.06
C ARG A 410 6.08 11.60 -26.07
N ILE A 411 7.25 12.23 -25.87
CA ILE A 411 8.53 11.51 -25.77
C ILE A 411 8.50 10.49 -24.65
N VAL A 412 8.02 10.87 -23.46
CA VAL A 412 7.93 9.94 -22.31
C VAL A 412 6.90 8.86 -22.57
N GLN A 413 5.73 9.18 -23.13
CA GLN A 413 4.70 8.20 -23.49
C GLN A 413 5.24 7.13 -24.44
N ASP A 414 5.93 7.53 -25.49
CA ASP A 414 6.49 6.60 -26.48
C ASP A 414 7.62 5.76 -25.90
N ALA A 415 8.55 6.38 -25.17
CA ALA A 415 9.66 5.68 -24.52
C ALA A 415 9.18 4.70 -23.43
N ASP A 416 8.23 5.10 -22.59
CA ASP A 416 7.62 4.25 -21.53
C ASP A 416 6.86 3.07 -22.14
N ALA A 417 6.12 3.28 -23.23
CA ALA A 417 5.40 2.22 -23.92
C ALA A 417 6.36 1.16 -24.48
N ILE A 418 7.46 1.58 -25.13
CA ILE A 418 8.49 0.68 -25.63
C ILE A 418 9.15 -0.09 -24.49
N TYR A 419 9.51 0.61 -23.40
CA TYR A 419 10.14 -0.03 -22.26
C TYR A 419 9.24 -1.08 -21.62
N ARG A 420 7.99 -0.76 -21.36
CA ARG A 420 7.01 -1.69 -20.79
C ARG A 420 6.76 -2.90 -21.69
N GLU A 421 6.69 -2.68 -22.99
CA GLU A 421 6.48 -3.75 -23.97
C GLU A 421 7.65 -4.75 -23.97
N GLU A 422 8.91 -4.28 -24.01
CA GLU A 422 10.07 -5.15 -24.05
C GLU A 422 10.31 -5.87 -22.71
N ILE A 423 10.02 -5.23 -21.58
CA ILE A 423 10.06 -5.85 -20.26
C ILE A 423 9.05 -7.00 -20.16
N ALA A 424 7.81 -6.78 -20.62
CA ALA A 424 6.76 -7.80 -20.63
C ALA A 424 7.10 -8.95 -21.57
N LYS A 425 7.60 -8.67 -22.79
CA LYS A 425 8.06 -9.70 -23.73
C LYS A 425 9.19 -10.58 -23.18
N ALA A 426 10.05 -9.99 -22.37
CA ALA A 426 11.14 -10.72 -21.73
C ALA A 426 10.69 -11.51 -20.48
N GLY A 427 9.45 -11.31 -20.01
CA GLY A 427 8.87 -11.99 -18.84
C GLY A 427 9.51 -11.59 -17.50
N VAL A 428 10.21 -10.44 -17.45
CA VAL A 428 10.87 -9.93 -16.24
C VAL A 428 9.98 -9.01 -15.39
N ASP A 429 8.84 -8.59 -15.93
CA ASP A 429 7.86 -7.70 -15.32
C ASP A 429 7.29 -8.23 -13.98
N LYS A 430 7.13 -9.55 -13.86
CA LYS A 430 6.50 -10.22 -12.70
C LYS A 430 7.25 -10.00 -11.38
N ASN A 431 8.56 -9.75 -11.47
CA ASN A 431 9.43 -9.58 -10.30
C ASN A 431 9.69 -8.10 -9.98
N LEU A 432 9.20 -7.17 -10.79
CA LEU A 432 9.44 -5.74 -10.63
C LEU A 432 8.31 -5.08 -9.85
N GLY A 433 8.68 -4.28 -8.85
CA GLY A 433 7.73 -3.46 -8.11
C GLY A 433 7.21 -2.29 -8.96
N GLN A 434 8.12 -1.60 -9.64
CA GLN A 434 7.80 -0.52 -10.58
C GLN A 434 8.90 -0.36 -11.62
N TYR A 435 8.54 -0.02 -12.86
CA TYR A 435 9.46 0.34 -13.93
C TYR A 435 8.82 1.32 -14.90
N PHE A 436 9.61 2.27 -15.41
CA PHE A 436 9.13 3.35 -16.26
C PHE A 436 10.29 4.08 -16.97
N ALA A 437 9.93 4.91 -17.94
CA ALA A 437 10.82 5.89 -18.56
C ALA A 437 10.55 7.30 -18.03
N ALA A 438 11.60 8.09 -17.86
CA ALA A 438 11.54 9.50 -17.46
C ALA A 438 12.41 10.36 -18.40
N LEU A 439 12.00 11.62 -18.60
CA LEU A 439 12.76 12.59 -19.38
C LEU A 439 13.64 13.45 -18.45
N THR A 440 14.97 13.33 -18.62
CA THR A 440 15.95 13.99 -17.74
C THR A 440 16.12 15.49 -18.00
N ASN A 441 15.52 16.04 -19.06
CA ASN A 441 15.77 17.37 -19.60
C ASN A 441 17.24 17.59 -20.06
N MET A 442 18.13 16.62 -19.87
CA MET A 442 19.49 16.65 -20.39
C MET A 442 19.48 16.49 -21.90
N ARG A 443 20.23 17.34 -22.59
CA ARG A 443 20.48 17.20 -24.02
C ARG A 443 21.91 16.80 -24.27
N SER A 444 22.15 16.00 -25.29
CA SER A 444 23.46 15.54 -25.68
C SER A 444 23.64 15.55 -27.19
N VAL A 445 24.91 15.66 -27.63
CA VAL A 445 25.26 15.51 -29.02
C VAL A 445 25.16 14.05 -29.42
N GLY A 446 24.47 13.78 -30.52
CA GLY A 446 24.37 12.48 -31.16
C GLY A 446 24.86 12.57 -32.62
N CYS A 447 25.04 11.41 -33.22
CA CYS A 447 25.28 11.27 -34.65
C CYS A 447 24.28 10.25 -35.17
N MET A 448 23.32 10.70 -35.95
CA MET A 448 22.28 9.85 -36.53
C MET A 448 22.36 9.96 -38.07
N GLY A 449 22.84 8.89 -38.69
CA GLY A 449 23.26 8.95 -40.08
C GLY A 449 24.48 9.85 -40.20
N ASP A 450 24.52 10.74 -41.19
CA ASP A 450 25.59 11.68 -41.43
C ASP A 450 25.40 13.06 -40.76
N GLU A 451 24.34 13.20 -39.93
CA GLU A 451 24.01 14.47 -39.29
C GLU A 451 24.26 14.44 -37.78
N ARG A 452 24.73 15.57 -37.25
CA ARG A 452 24.79 15.80 -35.79
C ARG A 452 23.40 16.17 -35.26
N THR A 453 23.00 15.50 -34.19
CA THR A 453 21.78 15.82 -33.44
C THR A 453 22.11 16.40 -32.07
N TYR A 454 21.20 17.18 -31.49
CA TYR A 454 21.28 17.69 -30.13
C TYR A 454 19.93 17.47 -29.44
N ASP A 455 19.74 16.25 -28.96
CA ASP A 455 18.46 15.73 -28.51
C ASP A 455 18.48 15.31 -27.04
N TYR A 456 17.32 14.92 -26.52
CA TYR A 456 17.13 14.54 -25.12
C TYR A 456 17.73 13.17 -24.80
N ALA A 457 18.08 13.03 -23.51
CA ALA A 457 18.34 11.74 -22.88
C ALA A 457 17.13 11.28 -22.08
N VAL A 458 16.71 10.05 -22.30
CA VAL A 458 15.68 9.34 -21.53
C VAL A 458 16.36 8.47 -20.48
N ALA A 459 15.88 8.51 -19.24
CA ALA A 459 16.29 7.59 -18.19
C ALA A 459 15.26 6.46 -18.05
N LEU A 460 15.75 5.24 -17.98
CA LEU A 460 14.98 4.05 -17.64
C LEU A 460 15.21 3.73 -16.17
N ARG A 461 14.17 3.40 -15.46
CA ARG A 461 14.22 2.97 -14.07
C ARG A 461 13.42 1.71 -13.87
N ALA A 462 13.95 0.77 -13.09
CA ALA A 462 13.23 -0.38 -12.58
C ALA A 462 13.68 -0.66 -11.14
N VAL A 463 12.73 -1.00 -10.27
CA VAL A 463 13.01 -1.25 -8.86
C VAL A 463 12.33 -2.52 -8.36
N LEU A 464 13.03 -3.17 -7.42
CA LEU A 464 12.51 -4.25 -6.59
C LEU A 464 12.07 -3.63 -5.27
N THR A 465 10.84 -3.87 -4.88
CA THR A 465 10.30 -3.37 -3.61
C THR A 465 9.11 -4.22 -3.18
N SER A 466 8.92 -4.35 -1.87
CA SER A 466 7.77 -5.03 -1.27
C SER A 466 6.73 -4.05 -0.71
N ASP A 467 7.17 -2.87 -0.29
CA ASP A 467 6.37 -1.92 0.49
C ASP A 467 6.45 -0.47 -0.01
N PHE A 468 7.26 -0.19 -1.03
CA PHE A 468 7.56 1.14 -1.58
C PHE A 468 8.23 2.12 -0.59
N MET A 469 8.50 1.70 0.65
CA MET A 469 9.28 2.48 1.61
C MET A 469 10.77 2.38 1.31
N THR A 470 11.23 1.18 0.97
CA THR A 470 12.57 0.90 0.49
C THR A 470 12.51 0.26 -0.90
N ALA A 471 13.52 0.49 -1.72
CA ALA A 471 13.61 -0.11 -3.05
C ALA A 471 15.06 -0.29 -3.49
N GLU A 472 15.33 -1.42 -4.12
CA GLU A 472 16.61 -1.68 -4.78
C GLU A 472 16.47 -1.50 -6.29
N SER A 473 17.51 -1.02 -6.96
CA SER A 473 17.53 -1.00 -8.42
C SER A 473 17.53 -2.41 -8.96
N ALA A 474 16.60 -2.72 -9.86
CA ALA A 474 16.50 -4.03 -10.48
C ALA A 474 17.58 -4.24 -11.53
N GLN A 475 18.13 -5.45 -11.60
CA GLN A 475 19.08 -5.83 -12.66
C GLN A 475 18.30 -6.31 -13.88
N ILE A 476 18.02 -5.41 -14.80
CA ILE A 476 17.40 -5.77 -16.08
C ILE A 476 18.46 -6.41 -16.99
N PRO A 477 18.16 -7.55 -17.63
CA PRO A 477 19.11 -8.19 -18.54
C PRO A 477 19.59 -7.22 -19.62
N TRP A 478 20.92 -7.20 -19.85
CA TRP A 478 21.55 -6.26 -20.78
C TRP A 478 21.01 -6.37 -22.20
N GLU A 479 20.62 -7.56 -22.62
CA GLU A 479 19.97 -7.81 -23.91
C GLU A 479 18.64 -7.08 -24.04
N VAL A 480 17.84 -7.03 -22.95
CA VAL A 480 16.56 -6.33 -22.91
C VAL A 480 16.80 -4.83 -22.98
N LEU A 481 17.73 -4.30 -22.15
CA LEU A 481 18.12 -2.89 -22.19
C LEU A 481 18.66 -2.48 -23.56
N GLY A 482 19.43 -3.34 -24.23
CA GLY A 482 19.91 -3.11 -25.57
C GLY A 482 18.80 -2.98 -26.62
N LYS A 483 17.78 -3.86 -26.55
CA LYS A 483 16.58 -3.78 -27.41
C LYS A 483 15.78 -2.52 -27.16
N VAL A 484 15.50 -2.22 -25.87
CA VAL A 484 14.79 -1.00 -25.47
C VAL A 484 15.50 0.24 -25.98
N THR A 485 16.82 0.32 -25.76
CA THR A 485 17.65 1.45 -26.22
C THR A 485 17.57 1.62 -27.72
N SER A 486 17.76 0.53 -28.48
CA SER A 486 17.69 0.56 -29.94
C SER A 486 16.30 1.04 -30.42
N ARG A 487 15.22 0.54 -29.83
CA ARG A 487 13.87 0.95 -30.20
C ARG A 487 13.60 2.41 -29.87
N ILE A 488 13.94 2.85 -28.64
CA ILE A 488 13.70 4.24 -28.23
C ILE A 488 14.43 5.21 -29.16
N VAL A 489 15.71 5.00 -29.45
CA VAL A 489 16.49 5.90 -30.31
C VAL A 489 15.96 5.92 -31.75
N ASN A 490 15.44 4.81 -32.26
CA ASN A 490 14.94 4.73 -33.64
C ASN A 490 13.48 5.16 -33.79
N GLU A 491 12.63 4.93 -32.78
CA GLU A 491 11.20 5.13 -32.88
C GLU A 491 10.72 6.44 -32.23
N VAL A 492 11.47 6.97 -31.22
CA VAL A 492 11.08 8.18 -30.49
C VAL A 492 11.85 9.39 -30.98
N LYS A 493 11.17 10.30 -31.68
CA LYS A 493 11.79 11.54 -32.17
C LYS A 493 12.25 12.45 -31.03
N GLY A 494 13.45 13.01 -31.18
CA GLY A 494 14.04 13.94 -30.22
C GLY A 494 14.78 13.26 -29.07
N VAL A 495 15.09 11.97 -29.20
CA VAL A 495 15.88 11.20 -28.23
C VAL A 495 17.08 10.56 -28.94
N ASN A 496 18.28 10.85 -28.45
CA ASN A 496 19.53 10.24 -28.98
C ASN A 496 20.33 9.49 -27.90
N ARG A 497 19.82 9.42 -26.66
CA ARG A 497 20.52 8.76 -25.54
C ARG A 497 19.54 8.14 -24.56
N VAL A 498 19.89 6.93 -24.10
CA VAL A 498 19.17 6.23 -23.05
C VAL A 498 20.11 5.95 -21.89
N LEU A 499 19.66 6.23 -20.66
CA LEU A 499 20.38 6.00 -19.41
C LEU A 499 19.61 4.96 -18.59
N TYR A 500 20.29 4.29 -17.67
CA TYR A 500 19.65 3.42 -16.67
C TYR A 500 20.00 3.89 -15.27
N ASP A 501 18.98 4.16 -14.43
CA ASP A 501 19.16 4.59 -13.05
C ASP A 501 19.35 3.39 -12.12
N CYS A 502 20.55 3.27 -11.57
CA CYS A 502 20.97 2.20 -10.67
C CYS A 502 20.81 2.56 -9.18
N THR A 503 20.16 3.68 -8.85
CA THR A 503 20.10 4.17 -7.47
C THR A 503 18.96 3.51 -6.69
N GLY A 504 19.24 3.06 -5.46
CA GLY A 504 18.22 2.53 -4.54
C GLY A 504 17.47 3.64 -3.80
N LYS A 505 16.41 3.26 -3.09
CA LYS A 505 15.69 4.13 -2.14
C LYS A 505 15.84 3.55 -0.73
N PRO A 506 16.47 4.23 0.22
CA PRO A 506 17.22 5.49 0.06
C PRO A 506 18.52 5.31 -0.74
N PRO A 507 19.26 6.36 -1.20
CA PRO A 507 18.98 7.78 -0.97
C PRO A 507 18.01 8.42 -1.97
N ALA A 508 17.78 7.81 -3.14
CA ALA A 508 16.85 8.35 -4.11
C ALA A 508 15.38 8.04 -3.74
N THR A 509 14.44 8.69 -4.43
CA THR A 509 13.03 8.29 -4.47
C THR A 509 12.80 7.28 -5.59
N ILE A 510 11.61 6.66 -5.69
CA ILE A 510 11.28 5.79 -6.83
C ILE A 510 10.99 6.65 -8.07
N GLU A 511 10.07 7.62 -7.96
CA GLU A 511 9.80 8.59 -9.03
C GLU A 511 10.93 9.65 -9.09
N PHE A 512 11.07 10.34 -10.21
CA PHE A 512 12.13 11.34 -10.41
C PHE A 512 11.81 12.70 -9.79
N GLU A 513 10.52 13.03 -9.69
CA GLU A 513 10.01 14.25 -9.05
C GLU A 513 8.81 13.97 -8.13
#